data_de806e03666fc2fce061194238574303
#
_entry.id   de806e03666fc2fce061194238574303
#
_cell.length_a   1.000
_cell.length_b   1.000
_cell.length_c   1.000
_cell.angle_alpha   90.00
_cell.angle_beta   90.00
_cell.angle_gamma   90.00
#
_symmetry.space_group_name_H-M   'P 1'
#
loop_
_entity.id
_entity.type
_entity.pdbx_description
1 polymer ?
#
loop_
_entity_poly.entity_id
_entity_poly.type
_entity_poly.pdbx_seq_one_letter_code
_entity_poly.pdbx_strand_id
1 'polypeptide(L)'
;MMRKALVCVAMLMVCGGLAWGQSAAPAAPVGAATTTGQTTAPQTAPAKGQLHEWWRGRYFTQTWNAPDETKLPLISVKGNRFVDPTGQPMLFRGVNIADPDKVDSQGHWNRELFEKVKATGANVVRIPVHPVAWRGRGPKEYLALLDQAVEWSTDLGIYVDIDWHSIGNLKEGVFESPIYETSLPETLNFWRTIAAHYKGNHTVAFFELFNEPSVSSGRFGTMTWEEWRDINEEMINIIRSFNKDTIPLVAGLDWAYDLSGVRTSPIRAENIGYVAHPYPNKRTQPWPPKWEEDFGFAASKYPMIATEIGFDTSYGPKQQGLDYGHEITSYLESRGISWTSWCFDPEWGPRMLKSWSFDLTDSGQLFSDVMHAAPTPVGGPVKP
;
A
#
# COMPACT_ATOMS: atom_id res chain seq x y z
N MET A 1 -44.79 -45.04 -28.05
CA MET A 1 -44.98 -43.89 -27.14
C MET A 1 -44.03 -44.04 -25.97
N MET A 2 -42.87 -43.52 -26.08
CA MET A 2 -41.84 -43.59 -25.02
C MET A 2 -41.57 -42.18 -24.47
N ARG A 3 -41.89 -41.95 -23.22
CA ARG A 3 -41.57 -40.71 -22.48
C ARG A 3 -40.10 -40.74 -22.11
N LYS A 4 -39.32 -39.79 -22.60
CA LYS A 4 -37.96 -39.52 -22.15
C LYS A 4 -38.01 -38.62 -20.92
N ALA A 5 -37.51 -39.15 -19.79
CA ALA A 5 -37.29 -38.37 -18.57
C ALA A 5 -36.04 -37.53 -18.71
N LEU A 6 -36.18 -36.22 -18.46
CA LEU A 6 -35.10 -35.26 -18.42
C LEU A 6 -34.55 -35.25 -16.98
N VAL A 7 -33.32 -35.72 -16.79
CA VAL A 7 -32.59 -35.60 -15.52
C VAL A 7 -31.87 -34.28 -15.52
N CYS A 8 -32.35 -33.33 -14.69
CA CYS A 8 -31.62 -32.12 -14.36
C CYS A 8 -30.52 -32.45 -13.34
N VAL A 9 -29.27 -32.45 -13.78
CA VAL A 9 -28.10 -32.43 -12.89
C VAL A 9 -27.88 -31.00 -12.45
N ALA A 10 -28.21 -30.69 -11.20
CA ALA A 10 -27.83 -29.43 -10.57
C ALA A 10 -26.34 -29.47 -10.24
N MET A 11 -25.55 -28.74 -11.00
CA MET A 11 -24.11 -28.52 -10.76
C MET A 11 -23.99 -27.43 -9.69
N LEU A 12 -23.76 -27.82 -8.44
CA LEU A 12 -23.34 -26.90 -7.39
C LEU A 12 -21.97 -26.35 -7.75
N MET A 13 -21.91 -25.11 -8.25
CA MET A 13 -20.68 -24.34 -8.30
C MET A 13 -20.35 -23.89 -6.87
N VAL A 14 -19.40 -24.58 -6.26
CA VAL A 14 -18.69 -24.09 -5.09
C VAL A 14 -17.76 -22.99 -5.62
N CYS A 15 -18.15 -21.73 -5.43
CA CYS A 15 -17.25 -20.59 -5.61
C CYS A 15 -16.22 -20.60 -4.47
N GLY A 16 -15.16 -21.37 -4.66
CA GLY A 16 -13.94 -21.24 -3.85
C GLY A 16 -13.25 -19.93 -4.24
N GLY A 17 -13.44 -18.89 -3.43
CA GLY A 17 -12.61 -17.68 -3.50
C GLY A 17 -11.16 -18.05 -3.18
N LEU A 18 -10.32 -18.14 -4.21
CA LEU A 18 -8.88 -18.20 -4.05
C LEU A 18 -8.42 -16.80 -3.63
N ALA A 19 -8.32 -16.59 -2.32
CA ALA A 19 -7.53 -15.48 -1.80
C ALA A 19 -6.09 -15.71 -2.25
N TRP A 20 -5.51 -14.75 -2.93
CA TRP A 20 -4.10 -14.71 -3.24
C TRP A 20 -3.36 -14.46 -1.92
N GLY A 21 -3.18 -15.53 -1.15
CA GLY A 21 -2.40 -15.47 0.06
C GLY A 21 -0.94 -15.26 -0.30
N GLN A 22 -0.36 -14.19 0.20
CA GLN A 22 1.08 -14.07 0.30
C GLN A 22 1.57 -15.28 1.12
N SER A 23 2.25 -16.24 0.50
CA SER A 23 2.80 -17.38 1.22
C SER A 23 3.98 -16.89 2.07
N ALA A 24 3.76 -16.78 3.37
CA ALA A 24 4.86 -16.60 4.30
C ALA A 24 5.76 -17.85 4.25
N ALA A 25 7.01 -17.68 3.86
CA ALA A 25 8.01 -18.74 4.00
C ALA A 25 8.23 -19.02 5.49
N PRO A 26 8.41 -20.30 5.91
CA PRO A 26 8.69 -20.63 7.29
C PRO A 26 10.06 -20.06 7.70
N ALA A 27 10.12 -19.40 8.85
CA ALA A 27 11.34 -18.91 9.44
C ALA A 27 12.35 -20.03 9.65
N ALA A 28 13.57 -19.85 9.16
CA ALA A 28 14.68 -20.77 9.40
C ALA A 28 15.12 -20.71 10.88
N PRO A 29 15.57 -21.82 11.48
CA PRO A 29 16.02 -21.84 12.85
C PRO A 29 17.33 -21.07 13.01
N VAL A 30 17.36 -20.12 13.94
CA VAL A 30 18.52 -19.32 14.30
C VAL A 30 19.58 -20.23 14.94
N GLY A 31 20.74 -20.33 14.32
CA GLY A 31 21.90 -21.03 14.86
C GLY A 31 22.49 -20.31 16.07
N ALA A 32 22.75 -21.05 17.15
CA ALA A 32 23.33 -20.56 18.39
C ALA A 32 24.76 -20.06 18.20
N ALA A 33 24.98 -18.77 18.42
CA ALA A 33 26.32 -18.20 18.59
C ALA A 33 26.69 -18.23 20.08
N THR A 34 27.76 -18.91 20.41
CA THR A 34 28.39 -18.94 21.75
C THR A 34 29.12 -17.63 22.00
N THR A 35 28.65 -16.83 22.97
CA THR A 35 29.40 -15.70 23.51
C THR A 35 29.73 -15.94 24.97
N THR A 36 31.00 -15.73 25.31
CA THR A 36 31.61 -15.80 26.63
C THR A 36 31.12 -14.71 27.56
N GLY A 37 30.88 -15.13 28.78
CA GLY A 37 30.40 -14.49 29.98
C GLY A 37 30.61 -13.01 30.25
N GLN A 38 29.48 -12.39 30.60
CA GLN A 38 29.39 -11.39 31.67
C GLN A 38 28.12 -11.71 32.46
N THR A 39 28.33 -11.96 33.76
CA THR A 39 27.27 -12.23 34.73
C THR A 39 26.50 -10.94 35.04
N THR A 40 25.32 -10.78 34.42
CA THR A 40 24.30 -9.85 34.89
C THR A 40 23.24 -10.62 35.67
N ALA A 41 22.79 -10.05 36.78
CA ALA A 41 21.77 -10.62 37.65
C ALA A 41 20.53 -11.09 36.90
N PRO A 42 19.83 -12.16 37.32
CA PRO A 42 18.69 -12.67 36.60
C PRO A 42 17.56 -11.64 36.65
N GLN A 43 17.24 -11.09 35.46
CA GLN A 43 15.96 -10.42 35.27
C GLN A 43 14.88 -11.49 35.36
N THR A 44 14.02 -11.39 36.34
CA THR A 44 12.84 -12.22 36.50
C THR A 44 11.97 -12.05 35.24
N ALA A 45 11.67 -13.17 34.58
CA ALA A 45 10.74 -13.17 33.46
C ALA A 45 9.43 -12.48 33.87
N PRO A 46 8.86 -11.60 33.02
CA PRO A 46 7.59 -10.96 33.33
C PRO A 46 6.49 -12.01 33.49
N ALA A 47 5.64 -11.83 34.48
CA ALA A 47 4.50 -12.70 34.72
C ALA A 47 3.63 -12.79 33.48
N LYS A 48 3.17 -14.00 33.14
CA LYS A 48 2.19 -14.23 32.05
C LYS A 48 1.02 -13.26 32.20
N GLY A 49 0.90 -12.26 31.29
CA GLY A 49 -0.15 -11.25 31.29
C GLY A 49 0.33 -9.80 31.14
N GLN A 50 1.61 -9.51 31.24
CA GLN A 50 2.18 -8.20 30.96
C GLN A 50 3.28 -8.32 29.90
N LEU A 51 2.87 -8.61 28.66
CA LEU A 51 3.66 -8.14 27.53
C LEU A 51 3.62 -6.62 27.62
N HIS A 52 4.76 -6.00 27.86
CA HIS A 52 4.88 -4.55 27.84
C HIS A 52 4.67 -4.11 26.38
N GLU A 53 3.40 -3.96 26.02
CA GLU A 53 2.98 -3.53 24.70
C GLU A 53 3.33 -2.04 24.59
N TRP A 54 4.60 -1.74 24.31
CA TRP A 54 5.13 -0.39 24.19
C TRP A 54 4.32 0.45 23.20
N TRP A 55 3.68 -0.19 22.23
CA TRP A 55 2.80 0.44 21.23
C TRP A 55 1.42 0.84 21.79
N ARG A 56 0.99 0.28 22.96
CA ARG A 56 -0.25 0.65 23.64
C ARG A 56 -0.05 1.70 24.73
N GLY A 57 1.18 1.92 25.15
CA GLY A 57 1.48 2.80 26.27
C GLY A 57 2.42 3.93 25.90
N ARG A 58 2.04 5.16 26.16
CA ARG A 58 2.77 6.42 26.01
C ARG A 58 3.38 6.63 24.63
N TYR A 59 2.84 7.61 23.95
CA TYR A 59 3.34 8.17 22.71
C TYR A 59 4.84 8.39 22.76
N PHE A 60 5.58 7.89 21.78
CA PHE A 60 6.98 8.25 21.61
C PHE A 60 7.07 9.76 21.41
N THR A 61 7.75 10.43 22.34
CA THR A 61 8.00 11.87 22.24
C THR A 61 9.40 12.18 21.70
N GLN A 62 10.24 11.16 21.51
CA GLN A 62 11.54 11.34 20.87
C GLN A 62 11.36 11.49 19.36
N THR A 63 11.56 12.68 18.89
CA THR A 63 11.82 12.94 17.48
C THR A 63 13.29 12.62 17.23
N TRP A 64 13.55 11.52 16.51
CA TRP A 64 14.83 11.35 15.84
C TRP A 64 14.85 12.35 14.70
N ASN A 65 15.99 13.01 14.46
CA ASN A 65 16.10 13.93 13.35
C ASN A 65 15.99 13.14 12.05
N ALA A 66 14.89 13.33 11.34
CA ALA A 66 14.80 12.92 9.95
C ALA A 66 15.73 13.76 9.09
N PRO A 67 16.20 13.25 7.95
CA PRO A 67 16.87 14.06 6.97
C PRO A 67 16.03 15.30 6.64
N ASP A 68 16.62 16.49 6.72
CA ASP A 68 15.97 17.71 6.24
C ASP A 68 16.04 17.73 4.71
N GLU A 69 14.98 17.26 4.08
CA GLU A 69 14.95 17.04 2.64
C GLU A 69 13.84 17.84 1.98
N THR A 70 14.23 19.03 1.53
CA THR A 70 13.39 19.93 0.73
C THR A 70 13.81 19.99 -0.74
N LYS A 71 14.69 19.07 -1.20
CA LYS A 71 15.20 19.04 -2.57
C LYS A 71 14.11 18.81 -3.61
N LEU A 72 13.14 17.95 -3.28
CA LEU A 72 11.99 17.75 -4.15
C LEU A 72 10.94 18.83 -3.92
N PRO A 73 10.20 19.27 -4.97
CA PRO A 73 9.08 20.19 -4.81
C PRO A 73 8.02 19.66 -3.84
N LEU A 74 7.49 20.52 -2.98
CA LEU A 74 6.37 20.15 -2.11
C LEU A 74 5.13 19.87 -2.97
N ILE A 75 4.55 18.68 -2.81
CA ILE A 75 3.30 18.31 -3.47
C ILE A 75 2.10 18.74 -2.61
N SER A 76 1.08 19.26 -3.26
CA SER A 76 -0.18 19.67 -2.62
C SER A 76 -1.39 19.22 -3.45
N VAL A 77 -2.58 19.41 -2.88
CA VAL A 77 -3.85 19.12 -3.56
C VAL A 77 -4.48 20.42 -4.07
N LYS A 78 -4.88 20.44 -5.35
CA LYS A 78 -5.66 21.52 -5.94
C LYS A 78 -6.81 20.92 -6.75
N GLY A 79 -8.03 21.09 -6.25
CA GLY A 79 -9.21 20.44 -6.82
C GLY A 79 -9.07 18.92 -6.76
N ASN A 80 -9.12 18.27 -7.92
CA ASN A 80 -9.01 16.83 -8.04
C ASN A 80 -7.62 16.36 -8.53
N ARG A 81 -6.56 17.15 -8.29
CA ARG A 81 -5.19 16.85 -8.74
C ARG A 81 -4.17 17.05 -7.64
N PHE A 82 -3.16 16.22 -7.65
CA PHE A 82 -1.89 16.53 -7.03
C PHE A 82 -1.15 17.54 -7.90
N VAL A 83 -0.59 18.55 -7.29
CA VAL A 83 0.11 19.63 -8.02
C VAL A 83 1.46 19.95 -7.38
N ASP A 84 2.37 20.42 -8.21
CA ASP A 84 3.62 21.00 -7.77
C ASP A 84 3.42 22.45 -7.23
N PRO A 85 4.45 23.11 -6.69
CA PRO A 85 4.35 24.48 -6.17
C PRO A 85 3.95 25.53 -7.22
N THR A 86 4.08 25.23 -8.51
CA THR A 86 3.61 26.13 -9.60
C THR A 86 2.14 25.92 -9.92
N GLY A 87 1.50 24.90 -9.35
CA GLY A 87 0.13 24.51 -9.60
C GLY A 87 -0.04 23.58 -10.82
N GLN A 88 1.06 23.06 -11.37
CA GLN A 88 1.01 22.10 -12.46
C GLN A 88 0.61 20.71 -11.95
N PRO A 89 -0.33 20.03 -12.63
CA PRO A 89 -0.70 18.67 -12.27
C PRO A 89 0.48 17.71 -12.34
N MET A 90 0.59 16.89 -11.28
CA MET A 90 1.55 15.80 -11.18
C MET A 90 0.83 14.46 -11.30
N LEU A 91 1.33 13.60 -12.17
CA LEU A 91 0.89 12.20 -12.26
C LEU A 91 2.00 11.31 -11.69
N PHE A 92 1.68 10.60 -10.62
CA PHE A 92 2.61 9.66 -10.00
C PHE A 92 2.45 8.29 -10.65
N ARG A 93 3.55 7.73 -11.13
CA ARG A 93 3.67 6.40 -11.71
C ARG A 93 4.85 5.71 -11.05
N GLY A 94 4.64 4.57 -10.46
CA GLY A 94 5.71 3.95 -9.69
C GLY A 94 5.49 2.49 -9.33
N VAL A 95 6.20 2.07 -8.32
CA VAL A 95 6.20 0.68 -7.87
C VAL A 95 6.03 0.61 -6.35
N ASN A 96 5.48 -0.51 -5.89
CA ASN A 96 5.62 -0.94 -4.51
C ASN A 96 6.92 -1.73 -4.39
N ILE A 97 7.67 -1.52 -3.33
CA ILE A 97 8.71 -2.45 -2.88
C ILE A 97 8.12 -3.37 -1.81
N ALA A 98 8.84 -4.42 -1.41
CA ALA A 98 8.45 -5.20 -0.24
C ALA A 98 8.82 -4.46 1.05
N ASP A 99 8.23 -4.92 2.19
CA ASP A 99 8.52 -4.36 3.52
C ASP A 99 10.03 -4.23 3.76
N PRO A 100 10.50 -3.06 4.20
CA PRO A 100 11.92 -2.81 4.50
C PRO A 100 12.58 -3.84 5.40
N ASP A 101 11.88 -4.32 6.44
CA ASP A 101 12.40 -5.34 7.35
C ASP A 101 12.65 -6.69 6.65
N LYS A 102 11.73 -7.09 5.75
CA LYS A 102 11.91 -8.28 4.90
C LYS A 102 13.13 -8.13 4.00
N VAL A 103 13.21 -7.01 3.26
CA VAL A 103 14.27 -6.79 2.28
C VAL A 103 15.64 -6.68 2.95
N ASP A 104 15.71 -6.01 4.12
CA ASP A 104 16.92 -5.90 4.94
C ASP A 104 17.36 -7.27 5.47
N SER A 105 16.43 -8.08 5.98
CA SER A 105 16.73 -9.44 6.45
C SER A 105 17.28 -10.37 5.37
N GLN A 106 16.98 -10.07 4.11
CA GLN A 106 17.49 -10.78 2.93
C GLN A 106 18.80 -10.19 2.38
N GLY A 107 19.29 -9.08 2.97
CA GLY A 107 20.52 -8.42 2.55
C GLY A 107 20.38 -7.59 1.26
N HIS A 108 19.16 -7.23 0.87
CA HIS A 108 18.87 -6.47 -0.35
C HIS A 108 18.41 -5.03 -0.09
N TRP A 109 18.37 -4.58 1.18
CA TRP A 109 18.05 -3.21 1.53
C TRP A 109 19.27 -2.31 1.31
N ASN A 110 19.36 -1.71 0.14
CA ASN A 110 20.49 -0.89 -0.27
C ASN A 110 20.09 0.11 -1.36
N ARG A 111 20.98 1.05 -1.67
CA ARG A 111 20.75 2.09 -2.67
C ARG A 111 20.49 1.51 -4.07
N GLU A 112 21.12 0.38 -4.43
CA GLU A 112 20.94 -0.27 -5.74
C GLU A 112 19.46 -0.60 -6.00
N LEU A 113 18.72 -1.09 -4.99
CA LEU A 113 17.29 -1.34 -5.12
C LEU A 113 16.55 -0.09 -5.63
N PHE A 114 16.82 1.08 -5.05
CA PHE A 114 16.18 2.34 -5.44
C PHE A 114 16.65 2.84 -6.81
N GLU A 115 17.90 2.62 -7.17
CA GLU A 115 18.42 2.90 -8.52
C GLU A 115 17.71 2.03 -9.57
N LYS A 116 17.43 0.76 -9.26
CA LYS A 116 16.63 -0.14 -10.12
C LYS A 116 15.16 0.28 -10.18
N VAL A 117 14.58 0.74 -9.08
CA VAL A 117 13.25 1.37 -9.08
C VAL A 117 13.25 2.59 -10.00
N LYS A 118 14.22 3.49 -9.89
CA LYS A 118 14.35 4.64 -10.80
C LYS A 118 14.47 4.23 -12.26
N ALA A 119 15.21 3.17 -12.53
CA ALA A 119 15.43 2.66 -13.88
C ALA A 119 14.14 2.12 -14.54
N THR A 120 13.08 1.84 -13.77
CA THR A 120 11.76 1.49 -14.35
C THR A 120 11.00 2.70 -14.90
N GLY A 121 11.48 3.92 -14.69
CA GLY A 121 10.76 5.16 -15.01
C GLY A 121 9.91 5.70 -13.86
N ALA A 122 9.94 5.08 -12.69
CA ALA A 122 9.16 5.48 -11.53
C ALA A 122 9.52 6.89 -11.03
N ASN A 123 8.51 7.67 -10.62
CA ASN A 123 8.64 8.94 -9.93
C ASN A 123 8.08 8.90 -8.49
N VAL A 124 7.52 7.77 -8.07
CA VAL A 124 7.09 7.48 -6.72
C VAL A 124 7.41 6.03 -6.36
N VAL A 125 7.78 5.78 -5.11
CA VAL A 125 7.91 4.44 -4.53
C VAL A 125 7.00 4.33 -3.31
N ARG A 126 6.17 3.28 -3.27
CA ARG A 126 5.36 2.96 -2.09
C ARG A 126 6.10 1.97 -1.22
N ILE A 127 6.16 2.27 0.08
CA ILE A 127 6.90 1.50 1.08
C ILE A 127 5.91 0.94 2.10
N PRO A 128 5.54 -0.34 1.99
CA PRO A 128 4.64 -0.98 2.94
C PRO A 128 5.36 -1.25 4.27
N VAL A 129 4.73 -0.86 5.37
CA VAL A 129 5.20 -1.08 6.74
C VAL A 129 4.23 -2.02 7.44
N HIS A 130 4.60 -3.29 7.60
CA HIS A 130 3.79 -4.25 8.34
C HIS A 130 3.79 -3.96 9.84
N PRO A 131 2.63 -4.01 10.51
CA PRO A 131 2.55 -3.82 11.96
C PRO A 131 3.47 -4.75 12.76
N VAL A 132 3.58 -6.01 12.36
CA VAL A 132 4.44 -6.98 13.03
C VAL A 132 5.93 -6.63 12.89
N ALA A 133 6.36 -6.17 11.72
CA ALA A 133 7.74 -5.77 11.46
C ALA A 133 8.09 -4.49 12.24
N TRP A 134 7.20 -3.50 12.23
CA TRP A 134 7.31 -2.29 13.03
C TRP A 134 7.46 -2.60 14.53
N ARG A 135 6.63 -3.52 15.08
CA ARG A 135 6.72 -3.94 16.47
C ARG A 135 8.00 -4.72 16.77
N GLY A 136 8.34 -5.66 15.88
CA GLY A 136 9.46 -6.57 16.07
C GLY A 136 10.81 -5.87 16.06
N ARG A 137 11.00 -4.97 15.12
CA ARG A 137 12.24 -4.19 15.00
C ARG A 137 12.28 -3.03 16.00
N GLY A 138 11.13 -2.47 16.32
CA GLY A 138 11.01 -1.25 17.12
C GLY A 138 11.12 0.03 16.28
N PRO A 139 10.47 1.13 16.74
CA PRO A 139 10.32 2.35 15.93
C PRO A 139 11.65 2.98 15.51
N LYS A 140 12.65 3.00 16.38
CA LYS A 140 13.93 3.66 16.10
C LYS A 140 14.69 2.96 14.96
N GLU A 141 14.80 1.65 15.07
CA GLU A 141 15.52 0.82 14.10
C GLU A 141 14.74 0.72 12.79
N TYR A 142 13.42 0.74 12.83
CA TYR A 142 12.60 0.75 11.63
C TYR A 142 12.66 2.10 10.92
N LEU A 143 12.61 3.21 11.65
CA LEU A 143 12.80 4.56 11.09
C LEU A 143 14.16 4.70 10.41
N ALA A 144 15.22 4.06 10.91
CA ALA A 144 16.51 4.08 10.25
C ALA A 144 16.48 3.45 8.85
N LEU A 145 15.66 2.42 8.63
CA LEU A 145 15.44 1.87 7.28
C LEU A 145 14.66 2.85 6.40
N LEU A 146 13.59 3.44 6.94
CA LEU A 146 12.81 4.43 6.20
C LEU A 146 13.64 5.67 5.85
N ASP A 147 14.51 6.14 6.76
CA ASP A 147 15.40 7.28 6.52
C ASP A 147 16.36 7.02 5.36
N GLN A 148 16.94 5.81 5.31
CA GLN A 148 17.76 5.40 4.17
C GLN A 148 16.97 5.42 2.85
N ALA A 149 15.75 4.88 2.86
CA ALA A 149 14.87 4.90 1.69
C ALA A 149 14.57 6.32 1.23
N VAL A 150 14.25 7.21 2.17
CA VAL A 150 13.94 8.62 1.90
C VAL A 150 15.16 9.35 1.35
N GLU A 151 16.35 9.12 1.93
CA GLU A 151 17.62 9.70 1.45
C GLU A 151 17.91 9.27 -0.01
N TRP A 152 17.86 7.95 -0.28
CA TRP A 152 18.11 7.43 -1.63
C TRP A 152 17.06 7.91 -2.63
N SER A 153 15.79 7.95 -2.23
CA SER A 153 14.70 8.46 -3.07
C SER A 153 14.86 9.94 -3.40
N THR A 154 15.26 10.75 -2.41
CA THR A 154 15.54 12.18 -2.60
C THR A 154 16.63 12.40 -3.63
N ASP A 155 17.74 11.69 -3.50
CA ASP A 155 18.87 11.80 -4.44
C ASP A 155 18.49 11.38 -5.86
N LEU A 156 17.60 10.41 -6.00
CA LEU A 156 17.13 9.88 -7.28
C LEU A 156 15.94 10.64 -7.87
N GLY A 157 15.39 11.61 -7.12
CA GLY A 157 14.21 12.35 -7.56
C GLY A 157 12.96 11.50 -7.62
N ILE A 158 12.74 10.65 -6.60
CA ILE A 158 11.58 9.78 -6.42
C ILE A 158 10.84 10.20 -5.17
N TYR A 159 9.53 10.43 -5.25
CA TYR A 159 8.69 10.64 -4.08
C TYR A 159 8.42 9.35 -3.33
N VAL A 160 8.13 9.45 -2.05
CA VAL A 160 7.84 8.31 -1.17
C VAL A 160 6.40 8.37 -0.68
N ASP A 161 5.73 7.23 -0.75
CA ASP A 161 4.48 6.94 -0.05
C ASP A 161 4.76 5.93 1.06
N ILE A 162 4.50 6.29 2.31
CA ILE A 162 4.62 5.38 3.45
C ILE A 162 3.22 4.82 3.76
N ASP A 163 3.09 3.51 3.69
CA ASP A 163 1.85 2.80 3.89
C ASP A 163 1.86 2.00 5.19
N TRP A 164 0.80 2.15 6.01
CA TRP A 164 0.53 1.24 7.13
C TRP A 164 -0.13 -0.02 6.60
N HIS A 165 0.71 -1.02 6.32
CA HIS A 165 0.34 -2.20 5.54
C HIS A 165 -0.43 -3.24 6.35
N SER A 166 -1.67 -2.93 6.68
CA SER A 166 -2.59 -3.83 7.38
C SER A 166 -3.77 -4.21 6.49
N ILE A 167 -4.26 -5.44 6.62
CA ILE A 167 -5.43 -5.98 5.90
C ILE A 167 -6.43 -6.50 6.91
N GLY A 168 -7.63 -5.90 6.94
CA GLY A 168 -8.70 -6.32 7.84
C GLY A 168 -9.60 -5.19 8.31
N ASN A 169 -10.30 -5.45 9.41
CA ASN A 169 -11.22 -4.52 10.03
C ASN A 169 -10.62 -3.93 11.32
N LEU A 170 -10.12 -2.71 11.22
CA LEU A 170 -9.48 -2.00 12.34
C LEU A 170 -10.47 -1.74 13.48
N LYS A 171 -11.75 -1.53 13.19
CA LYS A 171 -12.80 -1.30 14.19
C LYS A 171 -13.04 -2.55 15.06
N GLU A 172 -13.14 -3.71 14.43
CA GLU A 172 -13.43 -4.98 15.10
C GLU A 172 -12.16 -5.69 15.58
N GLY A 173 -10.98 -5.25 15.13
CA GLY A 173 -9.71 -5.91 15.45
C GLY A 173 -9.55 -7.29 14.81
N VAL A 174 -10.13 -7.49 13.63
CA VAL A 174 -10.08 -8.77 12.88
C VAL A 174 -9.28 -8.58 11.61
N PHE A 175 -8.18 -9.31 11.48
CA PHE A 175 -7.23 -9.16 10.38
C PHE A 175 -7.07 -10.44 9.57
N GLU A 176 -6.60 -10.32 8.33
CA GLU A 176 -6.49 -11.45 7.41
C GLU A 176 -5.44 -12.48 7.88
N SER A 177 -4.34 -12.01 8.44
CA SER A 177 -3.31 -12.84 9.02
C SER A 177 -2.58 -12.10 10.15
N PRO A 178 -1.79 -12.81 11.00
CA PRO A 178 -1.07 -12.19 12.11
C PRO A 178 -0.09 -11.08 11.73
N ILE A 179 0.44 -11.08 10.49
CA ILE A 179 1.38 -10.02 10.05
C ILE A 179 0.71 -8.65 9.90
N TYR A 180 -0.61 -8.65 9.65
CA TYR A 180 -1.43 -7.43 9.48
C TYR A 180 -2.09 -6.97 10.78
N GLU A 181 -1.97 -7.76 11.85
CA GLU A 181 -2.65 -7.48 13.12
C GLU A 181 -2.14 -6.16 13.71
N THR A 182 -3.06 -5.27 14.00
CA THR A 182 -2.82 -3.98 14.64
C THR A 182 -3.99 -3.61 15.57
N SER A 183 -4.00 -2.39 16.08
CA SER A 183 -5.13 -1.82 16.81
C SER A 183 -5.25 -0.34 16.50
N LEU A 184 -6.41 0.25 16.73
CA LEU A 184 -6.57 1.70 16.52
C LEU A 184 -5.53 2.51 17.33
N PRO A 185 -5.29 2.26 18.64
CA PRO A 185 -4.25 2.97 19.37
C PRO A 185 -2.84 2.80 18.79
N GLU A 186 -2.50 1.61 18.29
CA GLU A 186 -1.21 1.36 17.65
C GLU A 186 -1.10 2.11 16.33
N THR A 187 -2.12 2.05 15.49
CA THR A 187 -2.19 2.77 14.22
C THR A 187 -2.06 4.29 14.42
N LEU A 188 -2.77 4.84 15.41
CA LEU A 188 -2.67 6.27 15.76
C LEU A 188 -1.26 6.63 16.27
N ASN A 189 -0.63 5.76 17.05
CA ASN A 189 0.72 5.97 17.53
C ASN A 189 1.77 5.88 16.41
N PHE A 190 1.59 4.96 15.47
CA PHE A 190 2.41 4.89 14.27
C PHE A 190 2.35 6.20 13.49
N TRP A 191 1.16 6.67 13.15
CA TRP A 191 0.98 7.91 12.37
C TRP A 191 1.48 9.15 13.10
N ARG A 192 1.31 9.21 14.41
CA ARG A 192 1.92 10.28 15.20
C ARG A 192 3.44 10.28 15.09
N THR A 193 4.05 9.10 15.18
CA THR A 193 5.52 8.95 15.10
C THR A 193 6.03 9.34 13.72
N ILE A 194 5.43 8.78 12.66
CA ILE A 194 5.81 9.05 11.27
C ILE A 194 5.60 10.52 10.91
N ALA A 195 4.45 11.10 11.27
CA ALA A 195 4.14 12.50 10.96
C ALA A 195 5.07 13.48 11.67
N ALA A 196 5.44 13.19 12.91
CA ALA A 196 6.40 14.02 13.65
C ALA A 196 7.82 13.90 13.07
N HIS A 197 8.21 12.67 12.68
CA HIS A 197 9.54 12.37 12.17
C HIS A 197 9.81 13.01 10.80
N TYR A 198 8.85 12.91 9.86
CA TYR A 198 8.98 13.45 8.50
C TYR A 198 8.36 14.84 8.31
N LYS A 199 8.19 15.60 9.39
CA LYS A 199 7.72 16.97 9.30
C LYS A 199 8.64 17.83 8.43
N GLY A 200 8.08 18.46 7.39
CA GLY A 200 8.83 19.31 6.47
C GLY A 200 9.70 18.56 5.45
N ASN A 201 9.64 17.24 5.42
CA ASN A 201 10.30 16.44 4.41
C ASN A 201 9.42 16.35 3.15
N HIS A 202 9.87 16.94 2.03
CA HIS A 202 9.09 16.99 0.79
C HIS A 202 9.14 15.70 -0.01
N THR A 203 10.15 14.86 0.20
CA THR A 203 10.29 13.57 -0.47
C THR A 203 9.17 12.61 -0.05
N VAL A 204 8.79 12.65 1.24
CA VAL A 204 7.65 11.89 1.75
C VAL A 204 6.36 12.64 1.43
N ALA A 205 5.87 12.42 0.20
CA ALA A 205 4.69 13.13 -0.32
C ALA A 205 3.38 12.58 0.25
N PHE A 206 3.33 11.28 0.59
CA PHE A 206 2.09 10.60 0.96
C PHE A 206 2.24 9.75 2.23
N PHE A 207 1.11 9.67 2.96
CA PHE A 207 0.89 8.74 4.07
C PHE A 207 -0.37 7.93 3.78
N GLU A 208 -0.24 6.69 3.35
CA GLU A 208 -1.38 5.81 3.14
C GLU A 208 -1.82 5.21 4.48
N LEU A 209 -2.98 5.68 4.96
CA LEU A 209 -3.40 5.53 6.35
C LEU A 209 -3.63 4.08 6.78
N PHE A 210 -4.07 3.24 5.84
CA PHE A 210 -4.32 1.82 6.05
C PHE A 210 -4.48 1.14 4.70
N ASN A 211 -3.71 0.10 4.44
CA ASN A 211 -3.59 -0.56 3.16
C ASN A 211 -4.94 -1.10 2.61
N GLU A 212 -5.53 -2.08 3.28
CA GLU A 212 -6.73 -2.76 2.77
C GLU A 212 -7.81 -2.98 3.85
N PRO A 213 -8.66 -1.97 4.11
CA PRO A 213 -9.79 -2.14 5.00
C PRO A 213 -10.80 -3.12 4.40
N SER A 214 -11.14 -4.16 5.16
CA SER A 214 -11.96 -5.28 4.69
C SER A 214 -13.07 -5.63 5.64
N VAL A 215 -14.29 -5.71 5.09
CA VAL A 215 -15.51 -6.11 5.80
C VAL A 215 -16.29 -7.18 5.04
N SER A 216 -15.76 -7.64 3.91
CA SER A 216 -16.47 -8.50 2.97
C SER A 216 -16.94 -9.80 3.58
N SER A 217 -18.16 -10.19 3.22
CA SER A 217 -18.81 -11.47 3.59
C SER A 217 -18.96 -11.70 5.11
N GLY A 218 -18.80 -10.66 5.95
CA GLY A 218 -18.83 -10.78 7.41
C GLY A 218 -17.65 -11.53 8.02
N ARG A 219 -16.67 -11.97 7.23
CA ARG A 219 -15.45 -12.64 7.72
C ARG A 219 -14.65 -11.76 8.66
N PHE A 220 -14.62 -10.44 8.37
CA PHE A 220 -13.90 -9.44 9.14
C PHE A 220 -14.83 -8.60 10.04
N GLY A 221 -16.04 -9.07 10.34
CA GLY A 221 -17.03 -8.32 11.09
C GLY A 221 -17.74 -7.28 10.22
N THR A 222 -18.17 -6.17 10.82
CA THR A 222 -18.94 -5.13 10.14
C THR A 222 -18.31 -3.75 10.36
N MET A 223 -18.32 -2.94 9.33
CA MET A 223 -17.92 -1.55 9.38
C MET A 223 -18.61 -0.80 8.24
N THR A 224 -19.29 0.29 8.54
CA THR A 224 -19.87 1.15 7.51
C THR A 224 -18.82 2.10 6.97
N TRP A 225 -19.11 2.74 5.82
CA TRP A 225 -18.22 3.78 5.30
C TRP A 225 -18.10 4.96 6.28
N GLU A 226 -19.16 5.36 6.95
CA GLU A 226 -19.16 6.47 7.92
C GLU A 226 -18.26 6.15 9.12
N GLU A 227 -18.30 4.94 9.63
CA GLU A 227 -17.38 4.48 10.70
C GLU A 227 -15.92 4.46 10.23
N TRP A 228 -15.68 3.99 9.00
CA TRP A 228 -14.35 4.01 8.39
C TRP A 228 -13.85 5.43 8.17
N ARG A 229 -14.72 6.32 7.65
CA ARG A 229 -14.43 7.75 7.52
C ARG A 229 -14.02 8.37 8.86
N ASP A 230 -14.78 8.14 9.91
CA ASP A 230 -14.52 8.74 11.23
C ASP A 230 -13.18 8.26 11.81
N ILE A 231 -12.80 6.99 11.61
CA ILE A 231 -11.49 6.45 11.97
C ILE A 231 -10.37 7.15 11.17
N ASN A 232 -10.54 7.32 9.86
CA ASN A 232 -9.55 8.02 9.04
C ASN A 232 -9.41 9.50 9.43
N GLU A 233 -10.50 10.17 9.75
CA GLU A 233 -10.47 11.57 10.23
C GLU A 233 -9.71 11.70 11.55
N GLU A 234 -9.81 10.71 12.45
CA GLU A 234 -9.00 10.66 13.68
C GLU A 234 -7.51 10.52 13.36
N MET A 235 -7.13 9.62 12.44
CA MET A 235 -5.74 9.48 11.96
C MET A 235 -5.23 10.78 11.32
N ILE A 236 -6.04 11.41 10.45
CA ILE A 236 -5.70 12.67 9.80
C ILE A 236 -5.49 13.79 10.84
N ASN A 237 -6.35 13.90 11.85
CA ASN A 237 -6.23 14.89 12.90
C ASN A 237 -4.91 14.74 13.69
N ILE A 238 -4.52 13.52 13.98
CA ILE A 238 -3.23 13.23 14.62
C ILE A 238 -2.07 13.64 13.71
N ILE A 239 -2.09 13.23 12.43
CA ILE A 239 -1.06 13.62 11.47
C ILE A 239 -0.94 15.14 11.39
N ARG A 240 -2.05 15.85 11.23
CA ARG A 240 -2.09 17.32 11.10
C ARG A 240 -1.60 18.08 12.33
N SER A 241 -1.61 17.44 13.49
CA SER A 241 -1.04 18.01 14.71
C SER A 241 0.50 18.13 14.64
N PHE A 242 1.15 17.36 13.77
CA PHE A 242 2.61 17.33 13.61
C PHE A 242 3.07 17.72 12.21
N ASN A 243 2.39 17.25 11.18
CA ASN A 243 2.75 17.43 9.78
C ASN A 243 1.53 17.94 8.99
N LYS A 244 1.66 19.13 8.41
CA LYS A 244 0.58 19.78 7.65
C LYS A 244 0.74 19.57 6.13
N ASP A 245 1.91 19.15 5.71
CA ASP A 245 2.32 19.19 4.30
C ASP A 245 2.09 17.85 3.61
N THR A 246 2.53 16.74 4.20
CA THR A 246 2.36 15.40 3.64
C THR A 246 0.88 15.06 3.47
N ILE A 247 0.52 14.46 2.36
CA ILE A 247 -0.85 14.19 1.95
C ILE A 247 -1.31 12.82 2.49
N PRO A 248 -2.29 12.75 3.41
CA PRO A 248 -2.92 11.49 3.79
C PRO A 248 -3.72 10.90 2.63
N LEU A 249 -3.59 9.58 2.44
CA LEU A 249 -4.32 8.80 1.46
C LEU A 249 -5.30 7.87 2.19
N VAL A 250 -6.55 7.87 1.75
CA VAL A 250 -7.65 7.11 2.37
C VAL A 250 -8.13 6.00 1.44
N ALA A 251 -7.98 4.77 1.88
CA ALA A 251 -8.40 3.60 1.13
C ALA A 251 -9.93 3.37 1.17
N GLY A 252 -10.47 2.91 0.05
CA GLY A 252 -11.85 2.41 -0.05
C GLY A 252 -12.05 1.13 0.76
N LEU A 253 -13.30 0.75 1.02
CA LEU A 253 -13.63 -0.55 1.60
C LEU A 253 -13.41 -1.69 0.57
N ASP A 254 -13.64 -2.94 1.01
CA ASP A 254 -13.50 -4.15 0.18
C ASP A 254 -12.08 -4.32 -0.38
N TRP A 255 -11.09 -4.33 0.54
CA TRP A 255 -9.65 -4.37 0.20
C TRP A 255 -9.25 -3.19 -0.70
N ALA A 256 -9.46 -1.97 -0.20
CA ALA A 256 -9.17 -0.72 -0.88
C ALA A 256 -9.83 -0.59 -2.28
N TYR A 257 -10.99 -1.22 -2.50
CA TYR A 257 -11.60 -1.21 -3.83
C TYR A 257 -12.81 -0.30 -3.96
N ASP A 258 -13.72 -0.32 -2.97
CA ASP A 258 -15.02 0.37 -3.04
C ASP A 258 -14.96 1.75 -2.38
N LEU A 259 -15.10 2.79 -3.19
CA LEU A 259 -15.23 4.19 -2.76
C LEU A 259 -16.67 4.71 -2.84
N SER A 260 -17.67 3.86 -3.05
CA SER A 260 -19.07 4.29 -3.26
C SER A 260 -19.58 5.20 -2.14
N GLY A 261 -19.16 4.98 -0.90
CA GLY A 261 -19.53 5.80 0.26
C GLY A 261 -19.04 7.26 0.18
N VAL A 262 -17.98 7.54 -0.59
CA VAL A 262 -17.48 8.90 -0.82
C VAL A 262 -18.52 9.79 -1.55
N ARG A 263 -19.45 9.18 -2.30
CA ARG A 263 -20.52 9.92 -3.02
C ARG A 263 -21.39 10.75 -2.08
N THR A 264 -21.68 10.21 -0.91
CA THR A 264 -22.60 10.80 0.08
C THR A 264 -21.89 11.32 1.32
N SER A 265 -20.76 10.73 1.68
CA SER A 265 -20.07 10.98 2.95
C SER A 265 -18.56 11.06 2.78
N PRO A 266 -18.03 12.06 2.05
CA PRO A 266 -16.59 12.21 1.85
C PRO A 266 -15.87 12.52 3.16
N ILE A 267 -14.54 12.28 3.19
CA ILE A 267 -13.66 12.73 4.28
C ILE A 267 -13.75 14.26 4.45
N ARG A 268 -13.90 14.71 5.67
CA ARG A 268 -14.05 16.14 6.03
C ARG A 268 -12.70 16.78 6.35
N ALA A 269 -11.72 16.58 5.46
CA ALA A 269 -10.39 17.17 5.58
C ALA A 269 -9.90 17.66 4.23
N GLU A 270 -9.04 18.66 4.25
CA GLU A 270 -8.37 19.19 3.06
C GLU A 270 -7.00 18.52 2.84
N ASN A 271 -6.46 18.68 1.64
CA ASN A 271 -5.13 18.16 1.24
C ASN A 271 -5.01 16.65 1.48
N ILE A 272 -6.03 15.88 1.08
CA ILE A 272 -6.06 14.41 1.14
C ILE A 272 -6.25 13.83 -0.26
N GLY A 273 -5.94 12.53 -0.43
CA GLY A 273 -6.29 11.75 -1.61
C GLY A 273 -7.02 10.47 -1.26
N TYR A 274 -7.63 9.82 -2.26
CA TYR A 274 -8.26 8.52 -2.10
C TYR A 274 -7.46 7.42 -2.82
N VAL A 275 -7.59 6.20 -2.31
CA VAL A 275 -6.88 5.02 -2.80
C VAL A 275 -7.84 3.96 -3.30
N ALA A 276 -7.45 3.26 -4.38
CA ALA A 276 -8.09 2.04 -4.84
C ALA A 276 -7.06 0.99 -5.26
N HIS A 277 -7.40 -0.31 -5.05
CA HIS A 277 -6.61 -1.48 -5.47
C HIS A 277 -7.39 -2.31 -6.51
N PRO A 278 -7.44 -1.87 -7.77
CA PRO A 278 -8.28 -2.48 -8.80
C PRO A 278 -7.63 -3.71 -9.46
N TYR A 279 -7.33 -4.75 -8.70
CA TYR A 279 -6.83 -6.00 -9.23
C TYR A 279 -7.82 -6.68 -10.19
N PRO A 280 -7.36 -7.47 -11.20
CA PRO A 280 -8.20 -8.02 -12.25
C PRO A 280 -9.28 -9.01 -11.74
N ASN A 281 -9.05 -9.65 -10.61
CA ASN A 281 -9.96 -10.60 -9.97
C ASN A 281 -11.11 -9.93 -9.19
N LYS A 282 -11.03 -8.61 -8.92
CA LYS A 282 -12.10 -7.89 -8.20
C LYS A 282 -13.38 -7.79 -9.00
N ARG A 283 -13.29 -7.72 -10.33
CA ARG A 283 -14.45 -7.66 -11.22
C ARG A 283 -14.18 -8.46 -12.51
N THR A 284 -15.25 -8.96 -13.11
CA THR A 284 -15.18 -9.58 -14.44
C THR A 284 -15.15 -8.50 -15.55
N GLN A 285 -14.59 -8.83 -16.70
CA GLN A 285 -14.65 -7.96 -17.89
C GLN A 285 -16.12 -7.68 -18.33
N PRO A 286 -16.40 -6.52 -18.99
CA PRO A 286 -15.48 -5.40 -19.19
C PRO A 286 -15.21 -4.65 -17.89
N TRP A 287 -13.97 -4.25 -17.65
CA TRP A 287 -13.57 -3.61 -16.40
C TRP A 287 -13.91 -2.11 -16.30
N PRO A 288 -13.68 -1.26 -17.32
CA PRO A 288 -13.77 0.19 -17.16
C PRO A 288 -15.12 0.71 -16.65
N PRO A 289 -16.29 0.19 -17.06
CA PRO A 289 -17.56 0.64 -16.49
C PRO A 289 -17.70 0.34 -15.00
N LYS A 290 -17.13 -0.80 -14.54
CA LYS A 290 -17.17 -1.21 -13.15
C LYS A 290 -16.17 -0.42 -12.31
N TRP A 291 -14.98 -0.15 -12.83
CA TRP A 291 -14.02 0.74 -12.20
C TRP A 291 -14.60 2.15 -12.02
N GLU A 292 -15.33 2.66 -13.03
CA GLU A 292 -16.00 3.96 -12.95
C GLU A 292 -17.09 3.97 -11.85
N GLU A 293 -17.85 2.88 -11.72
CA GLU A 293 -18.90 2.73 -10.70
C GLU A 293 -18.32 2.62 -9.30
N ASP A 294 -17.27 1.78 -9.11
CA ASP A 294 -16.76 1.42 -7.79
C ASP A 294 -15.83 2.50 -7.19
N PHE A 295 -14.96 3.12 -8.00
CA PHE A 295 -13.98 4.11 -7.51
C PHE A 295 -13.69 5.28 -8.47
N GLY A 296 -13.68 5.04 -9.78
CA GLY A 296 -13.21 6.01 -10.78
C GLY A 296 -13.97 7.33 -10.78
N PHE A 297 -15.26 7.30 -10.43
CA PHE A 297 -16.09 8.49 -10.29
C PHE A 297 -15.50 9.52 -9.33
N ALA A 298 -14.76 9.07 -8.32
CA ALA A 298 -14.19 9.94 -7.30
C ALA A 298 -13.11 10.88 -7.88
N ALA A 299 -12.40 10.45 -8.93
CA ALA A 299 -11.39 11.25 -9.61
C ALA A 299 -11.95 12.52 -10.28
N SER A 300 -13.28 12.62 -10.46
CA SER A 300 -13.90 13.86 -10.92
C SER A 300 -13.87 15.00 -9.90
N LYS A 301 -13.69 14.67 -8.62
CA LYS A 301 -13.76 15.64 -7.50
C LYS A 301 -12.51 15.63 -6.61
N TYR A 302 -11.81 14.51 -6.51
CA TYR A 302 -10.71 14.30 -5.58
C TYR A 302 -9.48 13.74 -6.30
N PRO A 303 -8.26 14.05 -5.82
CA PRO A 303 -7.06 13.37 -6.32
C PRO A 303 -7.06 11.92 -5.85
N MET A 304 -6.57 11.02 -6.70
CA MET A 304 -6.55 9.60 -6.44
C MET A 304 -5.24 8.95 -6.84
N ILE A 305 -4.89 7.89 -6.13
CA ILE A 305 -3.82 6.96 -6.50
C ILE A 305 -4.38 5.53 -6.43
N ALA A 306 -4.20 4.74 -7.49
CA ALA A 306 -4.32 3.29 -7.40
C ALA A 306 -2.97 2.77 -6.88
N THR A 307 -2.84 2.65 -5.55
CA THR A 307 -1.56 2.33 -4.90
C THR A 307 -1.16 0.87 -5.06
N GLU A 308 -2.06 0.02 -5.52
CA GLU A 308 -1.75 -1.33 -5.97
C GLU A 308 -2.51 -1.69 -7.24
N ILE A 309 -1.75 -1.96 -8.31
CA ILE A 309 -2.21 -2.65 -9.51
C ILE A 309 -1.23 -3.74 -9.86
N GLY A 310 -1.68 -4.83 -10.47
CA GLY A 310 -0.75 -5.90 -10.83
C GLY A 310 -1.45 -7.12 -11.43
N PHE A 311 -0.68 -7.92 -12.13
CA PHE A 311 -1.11 -9.20 -12.68
C PHE A 311 0.06 -10.19 -12.70
N ASP A 312 -0.25 -11.49 -12.68
CA ASP A 312 0.77 -12.55 -12.78
C ASP A 312 0.39 -13.51 -13.91
N THR A 313 1.23 -13.58 -14.90
CA THR A 313 1.05 -14.47 -16.07
C THR A 313 1.33 -15.94 -15.77
N SER A 314 1.81 -16.26 -14.56
CA SER A 314 2.04 -17.64 -14.11
C SER A 314 0.74 -18.36 -13.71
N TYR A 315 -0.33 -17.62 -13.41
CA TYR A 315 -1.59 -18.16 -12.87
C TYR A 315 -2.79 -18.04 -13.80
N GLY A 316 -2.58 -17.60 -15.05
CA GLY A 316 -3.66 -17.44 -16.03
C GLY A 316 -3.14 -17.23 -17.44
N PRO A 317 -4.03 -17.02 -18.42
CA PRO A 317 -3.61 -16.72 -19.76
C PRO A 317 -2.77 -15.43 -19.80
N LYS A 318 -1.54 -15.53 -20.29
CA LYS A 318 -0.61 -14.39 -20.38
C LYS A 318 -1.26 -13.16 -21.02
N GLN A 319 -1.99 -13.36 -22.11
CA GLN A 319 -2.63 -12.27 -22.86
C GLN A 319 -3.65 -11.53 -21.99
N GLN A 320 -4.45 -12.23 -21.18
CA GLN A 320 -5.43 -11.59 -20.29
C GLN A 320 -4.76 -10.70 -19.25
N GLY A 321 -3.60 -11.10 -18.72
CA GLY A 321 -2.81 -10.27 -17.80
C GLY A 321 -2.27 -9.02 -18.50
N LEU A 322 -1.73 -9.15 -19.70
CA LEU A 322 -1.23 -8.02 -20.50
C LEU A 322 -2.36 -7.05 -20.87
N ASP A 323 -3.52 -7.58 -21.33
CA ASP A 323 -4.70 -6.77 -21.64
C ASP A 323 -5.15 -5.97 -20.41
N TYR A 324 -5.23 -6.61 -19.24
CA TYR A 324 -5.53 -5.91 -18.00
C TYR A 324 -4.51 -4.81 -17.72
N GLY A 325 -3.21 -5.10 -17.81
CA GLY A 325 -2.15 -4.12 -17.53
C GLY A 325 -2.25 -2.88 -18.40
N HIS A 326 -2.50 -3.05 -19.69
CA HIS A 326 -2.71 -1.93 -20.63
C HIS A 326 -4.01 -1.17 -20.35
N GLU A 327 -5.10 -1.90 -20.14
CA GLU A 327 -6.42 -1.29 -19.93
C GLU A 327 -6.48 -0.50 -18.60
N ILE A 328 -5.93 -1.06 -17.49
CA ILE A 328 -5.95 -0.38 -16.20
C ILE A 328 -5.07 0.87 -16.20
N THR A 329 -3.84 0.81 -16.70
CA THR A 329 -2.97 1.98 -16.73
C THR A 329 -3.54 3.09 -17.60
N SER A 330 -4.06 2.74 -18.79
CA SER A 330 -4.72 3.69 -19.70
C SER A 330 -5.97 4.30 -19.06
N TYR A 331 -6.81 3.49 -18.40
CA TYR A 331 -7.99 3.97 -17.67
C TYR A 331 -7.63 4.97 -16.59
N LEU A 332 -6.71 4.58 -15.68
CA LEU A 332 -6.29 5.42 -14.56
C LEU A 332 -5.75 6.78 -15.04
N GLU A 333 -4.82 6.76 -15.99
CA GLU A 333 -4.22 7.98 -16.53
C GLU A 333 -5.24 8.86 -17.24
N SER A 334 -6.20 8.27 -17.99
CA SER A 334 -7.28 9.03 -18.64
C SER A 334 -8.19 9.76 -17.65
N ARG A 335 -8.23 9.35 -16.39
CA ARG A 335 -8.92 10.00 -15.27
C ARG A 335 -8.00 10.93 -14.48
N GLY A 336 -6.69 10.94 -14.78
CA GLY A 336 -5.67 11.64 -13.98
C GLY A 336 -5.48 11.00 -12.61
N ILE A 337 -5.70 9.69 -12.52
CA ILE A 337 -5.43 8.87 -11.33
C ILE A 337 -3.99 8.38 -11.43
N SER A 338 -3.20 8.65 -10.41
CA SER A 338 -1.84 8.13 -10.23
C SER A 338 -1.87 6.64 -9.92
N TRP A 339 -0.75 5.93 -10.07
CA TRP A 339 -0.72 4.50 -9.78
C TRP A 339 0.68 3.99 -9.39
N THR A 340 0.71 2.90 -8.60
CA THR A 340 1.91 2.11 -8.33
C THR A 340 1.63 0.63 -8.56
N SER A 341 2.57 -0.06 -9.22
CA SER A 341 2.44 -1.48 -9.49
C SER A 341 2.97 -2.32 -8.32
N TRP A 342 2.26 -3.38 -8.01
CA TRP A 342 2.65 -4.39 -7.03
C TRP A 342 3.34 -5.55 -7.76
N CYS A 343 4.47 -6.07 -7.37
CA CYS A 343 5.43 -5.59 -6.37
C CYS A 343 6.84 -5.72 -6.96
N PHE A 344 7.72 -4.74 -6.77
CA PHE A 344 9.12 -4.77 -7.21
C PHE A 344 9.96 -5.65 -6.25
N ASP A 345 9.57 -6.92 -6.24
CA ASP A 345 10.08 -7.97 -5.37
C ASP A 345 9.99 -9.33 -6.11
N PRO A 346 10.93 -10.27 -5.90
CA PRO A 346 10.89 -11.56 -6.60
C PRO A 346 10.00 -12.61 -5.92
N GLU A 347 9.48 -12.35 -4.72
CA GLU A 347 8.71 -13.32 -3.93
C GLU A 347 7.25 -12.92 -3.75
N TRP A 348 6.97 -11.62 -3.53
CA TRP A 348 5.62 -11.12 -3.31
C TRP A 348 4.89 -10.92 -4.63
N GLY A 349 3.81 -11.68 -4.82
CA GLY A 349 3.03 -11.66 -6.06
C GLY A 349 1.83 -10.69 -6.01
N PRO A 350 1.45 -10.15 -7.17
CA PRO A 350 2.06 -10.27 -8.50
C PRO A 350 3.47 -9.67 -8.60
N ARG A 351 4.44 -10.49 -9.01
CA ARG A 351 5.86 -10.09 -9.00
C ARG A 351 6.26 -9.29 -10.23
N MET A 352 6.99 -8.21 -10.02
CA MET A 352 7.67 -7.49 -11.09
C MET A 352 9.07 -8.04 -11.38
N LEU A 353 9.70 -8.71 -10.40
CA LEU A 353 11.05 -9.27 -10.51
C LEU A 353 11.01 -10.80 -10.60
N LYS A 354 11.93 -11.37 -11.36
CA LYS A 354 12.19 -12.83 -11.39
C LYS A 354 13.10 -13.25 -10.25
N SER A 355 14.04 -12.41 -9.90
CA SER A 355 15.04 -12.63 -8.85
C SER A 355 15.67 -11.30 -8.43
N TRP A 356 16.55 -11.33 -7.44
CA TRP A 356 17.35 -10.17 -7.03
C TRP A 356 18.47 -9.79 -8.02
N SER A 357 18.55 -10.41 -9.22
CA SER A 357 19.30 -9.86 -10.35
C SER A 357 18.54 -8.75 -11.10
N PHE A 358 17.33 -8.40 -10.64
CA PHE A 358 16.45 -7.37 -11.17
C PHE A 358 15.93 -7.62 -12.60
N ASP A 359 15.96 -8.86 -13.08
CA ASP A 359 15.29 -9.23 -14.32
C ASP A 359 13.77 -9.12 -14.17
N LEU A 360 13.15 -8.38 -15.08
CA LEU A 360 11.71 -8.13 -15.02
C LEU A 360 10.89 -9.33 -15.48
N THR A 361 9.76 -9.56 -14.83
CA THR A 361 8.68 -10.44 -15.32
C THR A 361 7.92 -9.77 -16.47
N ASP A 362 6.93 -10.46 -17.05
CA ASP A 362 6.05 -9.83 -18.05
C ASP A 362 5.30 -8.61 -17.45
N SER A 363 4.83 -8.72 -16.21
CA SER A 363 4.20 -7.62 -15.48
C SER A 363 5.18 -6.47 -15.24
N GLY A 364 6.37 -6.79 -14.74
CA GLY A 364 7.43 -5.78 -14.52
C GLY A 364 7.82 -5.05 -15.80
N GLN A 365 7.96 -5.78 -16.92
CA GLN A 365 8.30 -5.18 -18.21
C GLN A 365 7.19 -4.24 -18.70
N LEU A 366 5.91 -4.69 -18.67
CA LEU A 366 4.79 -3.89 -19.10
C LEU A 366 4.71 -2.58 -18.32
N PHE A 367 4.76 -2.63 -16.98
CA PHE A 367 4.65 -1.41 -16.16
C PHE A 367 5.85 -0.48 -16.35
N SER A 368 7.06 -1.03 -16.52
CA SER A 368 8.24 -0.24 -16.86
C SER A 368 8.09 0.47 -18.23
N ASP A 369 7.61 -0.24 -19.24
CA ASP A 369 7.38 0.33 -20.58
C ASP A 369 6.35 1.46 -20.53
N VAL A 370 5.26 1.28 -19.76
CA VAL A 370 4.23 2.31 -19.55
C VAL A 370 4.81 3.52 -18.80
N MET A 371 5.65 3.32 -17.78
CA MET A 371 6.27 4.43 -17.05
C MET A 371 7.23 5.27 -17.92
N HIS A 372 7.89 4.65 -18.90
CA HIS A 372 8.74 5.38 -19.86
C HIS A 372 7.96 6.06 -21.00
N ALA A 373 6.76 5.57 -21.29
CA ALA A 373 5.91 6.16 -22.31
C ALA A 373 5.26 7.48 -21.84
N ALA A 374 4.83 8.30 -22.78
CA ALA A 374 3.99 9.45 -22.48
C ALA A 374 2.67 8.96 -21.83
N PRO A 375 2.20 9.60 -20.75
CA PRO A 375 0.94 9.21 -20.11
C PRO A 375 -0.25 9.37 -21.05
N THR A 376 -1.27 8.54 -20.85
CA THR A 376 -2.55 8.70 -21.53
C THR A 376 -3.15 10.07 -21.14
N PRO A 377 -3.50 10.94 -22.10
CA PRO A 377 -4.05 12.25 -21.78
C PRO A 377 -5.34 12.14 -20.96
N VAL A 378 -5.53 13.04 -20.02
CA VAL A 378 -6.80 13.13 -19.27
C VAL A 378 -7.97 13.35 -20.24
N GLY A 379 -9.02 12.52 -20.13
CA GLY A 379 -10.14 12.47 -21.05
C GLY A 379 -9.86 11.71 -22.36
N GLY A 380 -8.66 11.17 -22.53
CA GLY A 380 -8.32 10.33 -23.67
C GLY A 380 -9.04 8.97 -23.67
N PRO A 381 -9.09 8.28 -24.81
CA PRO A 381 -9.68 6.95 -24.91
C PRO A 381 -8.86 5.94 -24.10
N VAL A 382 -9.56 5.06 -23.41
CA VAL A 382 -8.93 3.90 -22.76
C VAL A 382 -8.43 2.95 -23.84
N LYS A 383 -7.15 2.61 -23.80
CA LYS A 383 -6.56 1.66 -24.75
C LYS A 383 -6.84 0.24 -24.25
N PRO A 384 -7.26 -0.65 -25.15
CA PRO A 384 -7.47 -2.05 -24.81
C PRO A 384 -6.15 -2.78 -24.52
#